data_fc8cabfea5505a7b95cff5a3312a0d5e
#
_entry.id   fc8cabfea5505a7b95cff5a3312a0d5e
#
_cell.length_a   1.000
_cell.length_b   1.000
_cell.length_c   1.000
_cell.angle_alpha   90.00
_cell.angle_beta   90.00
_cell.angle_gamma   90.00
#
_symmetry.space_group_name_H-M   'P 1'
#
loop_
_entity.id
_entity.type
_entity.pdbx_description
1 polymer ?
#
loop_
_entity_poly.entity_id
_entity_poly.type
_entity_poly.pdbx_seq_one_letter_code
_entity_poly.pdbx_strand_id
1 'polypeptide(L)'
;MLIGDAAGFTSPLFEGGSHLALKSAVFAAQTAAKAISDDDLSSEKLSKYPELWKAEFPPYDKILKGKNALFELSDEEMSVMAQCFPDEMSDMGFSGKAFVGLKLLYRSPGLYAKNIIRAMLAFGYSRAKYYGW
;
A
#
# COMPACT_ATOMS: atom_id res chain seq x y z
N MET A 1 1.15 15.27 17.31
CA MET A 1 0.73 14.25 16.31
C MET A 1 0.79 14.89 14.93
N LEU A 2 1.36 14.22 13.94
CA LEU A 2 1.34 14.64 12.54
C LEU A 2 0.28 13.84 11.79
N ILE A 3 -0.41 14.46 10.82
CA ILE A 3 -1.49 13.85 10.05
C ILE A 3 -1.26 14.08 8.55
N GLY A 4 -1.88 13.26 7.71
CA GLY A 4 -1.82 13.41 6.26
C GLY A 4 -0.41 13.46 5.70
N ASP A 5 -0.20 14.30 4.71
CA ASP A 5 1.09 14.43 4.00
C ASP A 5 2.23 14.90 4.92
N ALA A 6 1.91 15.69 5.96
CA ALA A 6 2.91 16.09 6.96
C ALA A 6 3.46 14.90 7.75
N ALA A 7 2.70 13.79 7.83
CA ALA A 7 3.12 12.53 8.42
C ALA A 7 3.66 11.52 7.38
N GLY A 8 3.73 11.89 6.10
CA GLY A 8 4.12 11.01 5.01
C GLY A 8 3.06 9.96 4.63
N PHE A 9 1.78 10.19 4.95
CA PHE A 9 0.70 9.25 4.66
C PHE A 9 0.22 9.34 3.21
N THR A 10 1.10 9.02 2.29
CA THR A 10 0.84 9.00 0.85
C THR A 10 1.26 7.64 0.29
N SER A 11 0.47 7.10 -0.66
CA SER A 11 0.88 5.87 -1.34
C SER A 11 2.13 6.10 -2.17
N PRO A 12 3.21 5.35 -1.98
CA PRO A 12 4.41 5.51 -2.80
C PRO A 12 4.23 5.00 -4.24
N LEU A 13 3.18 4.21 -4.53
CA LEU A 13 2.94 3.65 -5.86
C LEU A 13 1.96 4.48 -6.69
N PHE A 14 0.84 4.90 -6.09
CA PHE A 14 -0.23 5.63 -6.79
C PHE A 14 -0.38 7.09 -6.33
N GLU A 15 0.50 7.56 -5.46
CA GLU A 15 0.55 8.95 -4.96
C GLU A 15 -0.75 9.44 -4.29
N GLY A 16 -1.71 8.54 -4.05
CA GLY A 16 -2.96 8.83 -3.34
C GLY A 16 -2.73 8.95 -1.84
N GLY A 17 -3.22 10.02 -1.20
CA GLY A 17 -3.07 10.27 0.23
C GLY A 17 -4.35 10.73 0.93
N SER A 18 -5.37 11.17 0.19
CA SER A 18 -6.58 11.79 0.76
C SER A 18 -7.28 10.90 1.81
N HIS A 19 -7.46 9.62 1.51
CA HIS A 19 -8.09 8.68 2.44
C HIS A 19 -7.26 8.48 3.72
N LEU A 20 -5.94 8.32 3.58
CA LEU A 20 -5.04 8.18 4.73
C LEU A 20 -4.98 9.48 5.56
N ALA A 21 -5.02 10.64 4.90
CA ALA A 21 -5.07 11.93 5.56
C ALA A 21 -6.33 12.07 6.41
N LEU A 22 -7.50 11.76 5.85
CA LEU A 22 -8.78 11.79 6.58
C LEU A 22 -8.80 10.79 7.74
N LYS A 23 -8.37 9.55 7.51
CA LYS A 23 -8.29 8.53 8.58
C LYS A 23 -7.32 8.94 9.69
N SER A 24 -6.16 9.45 9.35
CA SER A 24 -5.19 9.91 10.35
C SER A 24 -5.73 11.08 11.17
N ALA A 25 -6.49 11.98 10.54
CA ALA A 25 -7.15 13.08 11.26
C ALA A 25 -8.19 12.57 12.27
N VAL A 26 -8.99 11.56 11.90
CA VAL A 26 -9.94 10.91 12.81
C VAL A 26 -9.20 10.28 14.01
N PHE A 27 -8.14 9.53 13.78
CA PHE A 27 -7.36 8.91 14.85
C PHE A 27 -6.70 9.94 15.76
N ALA A 28 -6.17 11.02 15.17
CA ALA A 28 -5.59 12.11 15.96
C ALA A 28 -6.65 12.81 16.81
N ALA A 29 -7.83 13.11 16.25
CA ALA A 29 -8.93 13.74 16.97
C ALA A 29 -9.43 12.86 18.12
N GLN A 30 -9.63 11.57 17.89
CA GLN A 30 -10.03 10.62 18.95
C GLN A 30 -9.00 10.56 20.09
N THR A 31 -7.69 10.48 19.72
CA THR A 31 -6.62 10.45 20.71
C THR A 31 -6.56 11.75 21.52
N ALA A 32 -6.65 12.90 20.85
CA ALA A 32 -6.63 14.21 21.51
C ALA A 32 -7.85 14.42 22.42
N ALA A 33 -9.05 14.10 21.93
CA ALA A 33 -10.27 14.22 22.72
C ALA A 33 -10.22 13.36 24.00
N LYS A 34 -9.71 12.12 23.88
CA LYS A 34 -9.54 11.24 25.03
C LYS A 34 -8.49 11.77 26.02
N ALA A 35 -7.37 12.26 25.52
CA ALA A 35 -6.30 12.82 26.35
C ALA A 35 -6.79 14.06 27.13
N ILE A 36 -7.55 14.95 26.48
CA ILE A 36 -8.16 16.14 27.13
C ILE A 36 -9.20 15.72 28.16
N SER A 37 -10.08 14.75 27.82
CA SER A 37 -11.09 14.26 28.75
C SER A 37 -10.51 13.63 30.02
N ASP A 38 -9.35 13.00 29.89
CA ASP A 38 -8.65 12.33 30.99
C ASP A 38 -7.72 13.29 31.75
N ASP A 39 -7.61 14.55 31.32
CA ASP A 39 -6.67 15.57 31.81
C ASP A 39 -5.19 15.04 31.77
N ASP A 40 -4.86 14.24 30.74
CA ASP A 40 -3.57 13.60 30.60
C ASP A 40 -3.04 13.79 29.17
N LEU A 41 -2.14 14.75 28.98
CA LEU A 41 -1.47 15.05 27.72
C LEU A 41 -0.06 14.45 27.64
N SER A 42 0.23 13.44 28.45
CA SER A 42 1.52 12.76 28.45
C SER A 42 1.83 12.12 27.10
N SER A 43 3.13 11.93 26.84
CA SER A 43 3.57 11.20 25.63
C SER A 43 3.06 9.76 25.61
N GLU A 44 2.87 9.14 26.78
CA GLU A 44 2.30 7.80 26.89
C GLU A 44 0.86 7.78 26.38
N LYS A 45 0.03 8.73 26.81
CA LYS A 45 -1.35 8.84 26.35
C LYS A 45 -1.44 9.12 24.86
N LEU A 46 -0.63 10.05 24.37
CA LEU A 46 -0.60 10.44 22.96
C LEU A 46 0.01 9.35 22.05
N SER A 47 0.78 8.39 22.59
CA SER A 47 1.34 7.25 21.83
C SER A 47 0.28 6.29 21.28
N LYS A 48 -0.96 6.40 21.72
CA LYS A 48 -2.10 5.65 21.16
C LYS A 48 -2.36 6.00 19.68
N TYR A 49 -2.09 7.23 19.27
CA TYR A 49 -2.23 7.65 17.89
C TYR A 49 -1.40 6.82 16.90
N PRO A 50 -0.07 6.66 17.07
CA PRO A 50 0.71 5.80 16.18
C PRO A 50 0.32 4.31 16.25
N GLU A 51 -0.20 3.81 17.35
CA GLU A 51 -0.73 2.45 17.41
C GLU A 51 -1.93 2.27 16.47
N LEU A 52 -2.86 3.23 16.45
CA LEU A 52 -4.05 3.19 15.62
C LEU A 52 -3.72 3.17 14.12
N TRP A 53 -2.93 4.12 13.65
CA TRP A 53 -2.65 4.15 12.22
C TRP A 53 -1.71 3.02 11.76
N LYS A 54 -0.78 2.54 12.60
CA LYS A 54 0.08 1.39 12.27
C LYS A 54 -0.72 0.10 12.13
N ALA A 55 -1.81 -0.06 12.88
CA ALA A 55 -2.69 -1.23 12.76
C ALA A 55 -3.56 -1.20 11.49
N GLU A 56 -3.89 -0.01 10.99
CA GLU A 56 -4.87 0.18 9.92
C GLU A 56 -4.21 0.45 8.55
N PHE A 57 -3.09 1.18 8.52
CA PHE A 57 -2.49 1.65 7.28
C PHE A 57 -1.70 0.55 6.58
N PRO A 58 -1.63 0.60 5.24
CA PRO A 58 -0.87 -0.38 4.47
C PRO A 58 0.64 -0.25 4.75
N PRO A 59 1.40 -1.34 4.57
CA PRO A 59 2.83 -1.35 4.85
C PRO A 59 3.62 -0.56 3.80
N TYR A 60 3.89 0.71 4.07
CA TYR A 60 4.60 1.64 3.19
C TYR A 60 5.88 1.04 2.59
N ASP A 61 6.74 0.47 3.43
CA ASP A 61 8.03 -0.10 2.97
C ASP A 61 7.87 -1.22 1.95
N LYS A 62 6.82 -2.05 2.09
CA LYS A 62 6.54 -3.13 1.13
C LYS A 62 6.05 -2.58 -0.19
N ILE A 63 5.23 -1.53 -0.16
CA ILE A 63 4.74 -0.86 -1.37
C ILE A 63 5.91 -0.16 -2.06
N LEU A 64 6.75 0.56 -1.32
CA LEU A 64 7.92 1.24 -1.87
C LEU A 64 8.92 0.27 -2.53
N LYS A 65 9.22 -0.86 -1.87
CA LYS A 65 10.07 -1.91 -2.46
C LYS A 65 9.47 -2.50 -3.73
N GLY A 66 8.15 -2.65 -3.78
CA GLY A 66 7.45 -3.11 -4.98
C GLY A 66 7.45 -2.07 -6.09
N LYS A 67 7.28 -0.78 -5.77
CA LYS A 67 7.44 0.33 -6.72
C LYS A 67 8.84 0.28 -7.34
N ASN A 68 9.88 0.22 -6.52
CA ASN A 68 11.25 0.19 -7.02
C ASN A 68 11.49 -1.00 -7.95
N ALA A 69 10.99 -2.20 -7.60
CA ALA A 69 11.07 -3.36 -8.47
C ALA A 69 10.31 -3.18 -9.80
N LEU A 70 9.20 -2.44 -9.80
CA LEU A 70 8.45 -2.11 -11.01
C LEU A 70 9.25 -1.17 -11.92
N PHE A 71 9.90 -0.18 -11.35
CA PHE A 71 10.70 0.81 -12.08
C PHE A 71 12.05 0.27 -12.60
N GLU A 72 12.45 -0.93 -12.19
CA GLU A 72 13.59 -1.65 -12.77
C GLU A 72 13.26 -2.39 -14.09
N LEU A 73 11.95 -2.44 -14.45
CA LEU A 73 11.51 -3.08 -15.68
C LEU A 73 11.67 -2.14 -16.88
N SER A 74 12.03 -2.72 -18.03
CA SER A 74 11.97 -2.00 -19.32
C SER A 74 10.52 -1.83 -19.78
N ASP A 75 10.29 -0.95 -20.77
CA ASP A 75 8.97 -0.75 -21.36
C ASP A 75 8.44 -2.03 -22.02
N GLU A 76 9.31 -2.83 -22.65
CA GLU A 76 8.94 -4.13 -23.21
C GLU A 76 8.54 -5.12 -22.11
N GLU A 77 9.28 -5.17 -21.02
CA GLU A 77 8.97 -6.04 -19.88
C GLU A 77 7.66 -5.62 -19.20
N MET A 78 7.41 -4.32 -19.06
CA MET A 78 6.14 -3.80 -18.56
C MET A 78 4.98 -4.15 -19.50
N SER A 79 5.17 -4.05 -20.80
CA SER A 79 4.17 -4.44 -21.79
C SER A 79 3.84 -5.93 -21.72
N VAL A 80 4.84 -6.81 -21.61
CA VAL A 80 4.65 -8.25 -21.43
C VAL A 80 3.90 -8.52 -20.11
N MET A 81 4.27 -7.85 -19.05
CA MET A 81 3.59 -7.97 -17.76
C MET A 81 2.12 -7.57 -17.87
N ALA A 82 1.82 -6.41 -18.46
CA ALA A 82 0.45 -5.92 -18.63
C ALA A 82 -0.43 -6.90 -19.43
N GLN A 83 0.09 -7.47 -20.50
CA GLN A 83 -0.62 -8.48 -21.30
C GLN A 83 -0.89 -9.80 -20.58
N CYS A 84 -0.24 -10.05 -19.47
CA CYS A 84 -0.48 -11.25 -18.66
C CYS A 84 -1.62 -11.08 -17.67
N PHE A 85 -1.95 -9.84 -17.31
CA PHE A 85 -3.07 -9.54 -16.42
C PHE A 85 -4.40 -9.57 -17.18
N PRO A 86 -5.49 -9.94 -16.51
CA PRO A 86 -6.84 -9.77 -17.06
C PRO A 86 -7.25 -8.28 -17.03
N ASP A 87 -8.23 -7.91 -17.84
CA ASP A 87 -8.76 -6.54 -17.90
C ASP A 87 -9.36 -6.09 -16.56
N GLU A 88 -9.92 -7.04 -15.79
CA GLU A 88 -10.43 -6.78 -14.45
C GLU A 88 -9.61 -7.55 -13.39
N MET A 89 -9.03 -6.79 -12.44
CA MET A 89 -8.21 -7.34 -11.36
C MET A 89 -8.92 -7.35 -10.00
N SER A 90 -10.09 -6.70 -9.89
CA SER A 90 -10.77 -6.45 -8.62
C SER A 90 -11.07 -7.72 -7.82
N ASP A 91 -11.46 -8.80 -8.47
CA ASP A 91 -11.91 -10.04 -7.84
C ASP A 91 -11.06 -11.28 -8.18
N MET A 92 -9.80 -11.05 -8.52
CA MET A 92 -8.91 -12.14 -8.88
C MET A 92 -8.65 -13.07 -7.69
N GLY A 93 -9.27 -14.24 -7.69
CA GLY A 93 -9.04 -15.31 -6.72
C GLY A 93 -7.63 -15.90 -6.80
N PHE A 94 -7.33 -16.85 -5.92
CA PHE A 94 -6.02 -17.50 -5.87
C PHE A 94 -5.64 -18.19 -7.21
N SER A 95 -6.60 -18.88 -7.84
CA SER A 95 -6.40 -19.54 -9.15
C SER A 95 -6.03 -18.55 -10.26
N GLY A 96 -6.70 -17.39 -10.30
CA GLY A 96 -6.38 -16.32 -11.26
C GLY A 96 -4.95 -15.78 -11.06
N LYS A 97 -4.55 -15.54 -9.81
CA LYS A 97 -3.19 -15.10 -9.48
C LYS A 97 -2.13 -16.14 -9.87
N ALA A 98 -2.39 -17.42 -9.62
CA ALA A 98 -1.52 -18.52 -10.03
C ALA A 98 -1.41 -18.60 -11.55
N PHE A 99 -2.51 -18.44 -12.28
CA PHE A 99 -2.52 -18.43 -13.74
C PHE A 99 -1.69 -17.27 -14.32
N VAL A 100 -1.86 -16.05 -13.80
CA VAL A 100 -1.03 -14.90 -14.20
C VAL A 100 0.44 -15.17 -13.93
N GLY A 101 0.78 -15.72 -12.76
CA GLY A 101 2.15 -16.10 -12.44
C GLY A 101 2.75 -17.10 -13.43
N LEU A 102 2.03 -18.16 -13.78
CA LEU A 102 2.46 -19.15 -14.77
C LEU A 102 2.60 -18.55 -16.17
N LYS A 103 1.66 -17.70 -16.58
CA LYS A 103 1.72 -17.00 -17.88
C LYS A 103 2.94 -16.08 -17.97
N LEU A 104 3.26 -15.36 -16.90
CA LEU A 104 4.46 -14.55 -16.79
C LEU A 104 5.73 -15.41 -16.86
N LEU A 105 5.77 -16.51 -16.12
CA LEU A 105 6.91 -17.43 -16.12
C LEU A 105 7.18 -17.99 -17.52
N TYR A 106 6.13 -18.33 -18.25
CA TYR A 106 6.25 -18.85 -19.62
C TYR A 106 6.69 -17.77 -20.61
N ARG A 107 6.13 -16.55 -20.53
CA ARG A 107 6.42 -15.47 -21.48
C ARG A 107 7.73 -14.74 -21.23
N SER A 108 8.11 -14.58 -19.97
CA SER A 108 9.31 -13.83 -19.59
C SER A 108 9.90 -14.33 -18.27
N PRO A 109 10.59 -15.48 -18.28
CA PRO A 109 11.17 -16.05 -17.05
C PRO A 109 12.17 -15.10 -16.37
N GLY A 110 12.83 -14.23 -17.12
CA GLY A 110 13.75 -13.23 -16.60
C GLY A 110 13.12 -12.22 -15.63
N LEU A 111 11.80 -11.99 -15.73
CA LEU A 111 11.08 -11.09 -14.81
C LEU A 111 11.13 -11.57 -13.35
N TYR A 112 11.21 -12.87 -13.12
CA TYR A 112 11.32 -13.40 -11.75
C TYR A 112 12.66 -13.05 -11.10
N ALA A 113 13.73 -12.93 -11.88
CA ALA A 113 15.03 -12.47 -11.41
C ALA A 113 15.00 -10.98 -10.99
N LYS A 114 14.09 -10.18 -11.56
CA LYS A 114 13.89 -8.76 -11.26
C LYS A 114 12.88 -8.49 -10.15
N ASN A 115 12.63 -9.43 -9.26
CA ASN A 115 11.71 -9.26 -8.12
C ASN A 115 10.26 -8.91 -8.50
N ILE A 116 9.77 -9.36 -9.67
CA ILE A 116 8.40 -9.10 -10.14
C ILE A 116 7.33 -9.46 -9.10
N ILE A 117 7.58 -10.46 -8.26
CA ILE A 117 6.67 -10.85 -7.17
C ILE A 117 6.48 -9.69 -6.19
N ARG A 118 7.53 -8.93 -5.90
CA ARG A 118 7.43 -7.75 -5.01
C ARG A 118 6.59 -6.65 -5.64
N ALA A 119 6.74 -6.41 -6.95
CA ALA A 119 5.90 -5.47 -7.67
C ALA A 119 4.43 -5.88 -7.63
N MET A 120 4.13 -7.16 -7.90
CA MET A 120 2.77 -7.70 -7.82
C MET A 120 2.17 -7.58 -6.42
N LEU A 121 2.94 -7.84 -5.36
CA LEU A 121 2.49 -7.68 -3.98
C LEU A 121 2.20 -6.21 -3.63
N ALA A 122 2.96 -5.27 -4.17
CA ALA A 122 2.73 -3.84 -3.95
C ALA A 122 1.35 -3.40 -4.45
N PHE A 123 0.91 -3.89 -5.61
CA PHE A 123 -0.47 -3.68 -6.09
C PHE A 123 -1.51 -4.25 -5.12
N GLY A 124 -1.24 -5.43 -4.54
CA GLY A 124 -2.12 -6.04 -3.55
C GLY A 124 -2.27 -5.20 -2.26
N TYR A 125 -1.20 -4.55 -1.81
CA TYR A 125 -1.23 -3.64 -0.66
C TYR A 125 -1.85 -2.28 -0.99
N SER A 126 -1.87 -1.89 -2.25
CA SER A 126 -2.40 -0.61 -2.72
C SER A 126 -3.89 -0.67 -3.10
N ARG A 127 -4.64 -1.67 -2.60
CA ARG A 127 -6.06 -1.85 -2.89
C ARG A 127 -6.93 -0.75 -2.27
N ALA A 128 -8.12 -0.59 -2.85
CA ALA A 128 -9.19 0.31 -2.41
C ALA A 128 -9.47 0.27 -0.89
N LYS A 129 -9.36 -0.91 -0.27
CA LYS A 129 -9.52 -1.09 1.18
C LYS A 129 -8.69 -0.10 1.99
N TYR A 130 -7.49 0.23 1.51
CA TYR A 130 -6.55 1.09 2.23
C TYR A 130 -6.57 2.54 1.77
N TYR A 131 -6.89 2.78 0.49
CA TYR A 131 -6.79 4.11 -0.13
C TYR A 131 -8.12 4.70 -0.58
N GLY A 132 -9.23 3.96 -0.45
CA GLY A 132 -10.58 4.48 -0.64
C GLY A 132 -11.07 4.59 -2.08
N TRP A 133 -10.49 3.82 -2.99
CA TRP A 133 -11.00 3.63 -4.37
C TRP A 133 -11.33 2.18 -4.68
#